data_2613a937f863605f7fbc97a135972cab
#
_entry.id   2613a937f863605f7fbc97a135972cab
#
_cell.length_a   1.000
_cell.length_b   1.000
_cell.length_c   1.000
_cell.angle_alpha   90.00
_cell.angle_beta   90.00
_cell.angle_gamma   90.00
#
_symmetry.space_group_name_H-M   'P 1'
#
loop_
_entity.id
_entity.type
_entity.pdbx_description
1 polymer ?
#
loop_
_entity_poly.entity_id
_entity_poly.type
_entity_poly.pdbx_seq_one_letter_code
_entity_poly.pdbx_strand_id
1 'polypeptide(L)'
;MALTAAQELDMRDPGHIRDYPVAAAAVIYKGAIVMWHATTGDIIPGADSAGGYFAGIASESVTGGATSGAKRVKVWTTGCFKLTGSSLALADVGHMVYIADDATVTDDTGSTNVQGVGIMVEWLSATSAWVEINQPKAPATASS
;
A
#
# COMPACT_ATOMS: atom_id res chain seq x y z
N MET A 1 -3.62 -0.03 11.99
CA MET A 1 -4.51 1.10 12.32
C MET A 1 -4.62 2.01 11.12
N ALA A 2 -5.82 2.31 10.69
CA ALA A 2 -6.02 3.13 9.50
C ALA A 2 -5.61 4.58 9.75
N LEU A 3 -5.21 5.27 8.69
CA LEU A 3 -4.83 6.66 8.79
C LEU A 3 -6.04 7.55 9.05
N THR A 4 -5.83 8.58 9.84
CA THR A 4 -6.82 9.64 10.07
C THR A 4 -6.29 10.98 9.58
N ALA A 5 -5.05 11.04 9.13
CA ALA A 5 -4.41 12.23 8.60
C ALA A 5 -3.23 11.82 7.72
N ALA A 6 -2.74 12.75 6.93
CA ALA A 6 -1.58 12.50 6.09
C ALA A 6 -0.35 12.18 6.94
N GLN A 7 0.52 11.33 6.42
CA GLN A 7 1.81 11.05 7.05
C GLN A 7 2.93 11.24 6.04
N GLU A 8 4.09 11.65 6.55
CA GLU A 8 5.30 11.70 5.74
C GLU A 8 6.05 10.40 5.94
N LEU A 9 6.33 9.69 4.86
CA LEU A 9 7.14 8.48 4.92
C LEU A 9 8.56 8.80 4.52
N ASP A 10 9.50 8.22 5.27
CA ASP A 10 10.90 8.30 4.86
C ASP A 10 11.10 7.43 3.63
N MET A 11 11.78 7.97 2.64
CA MET A 11 12.13 7.27 1.42
C MET A 11 13.64 7.16 1.33
N ARG A 12 14.12 5.95 1.06
CA ARG A 12 15.55 5.73 0.83
C ARG A 12 15.87 5.83 -0.64
N ASP A 13 15.02 5.22 -1.48
CA ASP A 13 15.16 5.22 -2.92
C ASP A 13 13.83 5.65 -3.52
N PRO A 14 13.69 6.89 -4.00
CA PRO A 14 12.46 7.29 -4.66
C PRO A 14 12.30 6.53 -5.97
N GLY A 15 11.08 6.21 -6.30
CA GLY A 15 10.75 5.47 -7.49
C GLY A 15 9.92 6.29 -8.46
N HIS A 16 9.07 5.60 -9.19
CA HIS A 16 8.20 6.23 -10.18
C HIS A 16 6.88 6.66 -9.55
N ILE A 17 6.34 7.76 -10.05
CA ILE A 17 5.02 8.26 -9.65
C ILE A 17 4.10 8.09 -10.86
N ARG A 18 2.88 7.60 -10.60
CA ARG A 18 1.83 7.53 -11.61
C ARG A 18 0.56 8.15 -11.07
N ASP A 19 -0.30 8.58 -11.97
CA ASP A 19 -1.53 9.29 -11.66
C ASP A 19 -2.70 8.35 -11.94
N TYR A 20 -3.59 8.18 -10.96
CA TYR A 20 -4.70 7.24 -11.07
C TYR A 20 -6.02 7.86 -10.63
N PRO A 21 -7.16 7.38 -11.18
CA PRO A 21 -8.46 7.85 -10.72
C PRO A 21 -8.76 7.34 -9.31
N VAL A 22 -9.46 8.15 -8.54
CA VAL A 22 -9.84 7.82 -7.16
C VAL A 22 -11.29 7.40 -7.14
N ALA A 23 -11.61 6.37 -6.35
CA ALA A 23 -12.97 5.90 -6.18
C ALA A 23 -13.86 7.00 -5.60
N ALA A 24 -15.14 6.95 -5.91
CA ALA A 24 -16.08 7.96 -5.42
C ALA A 24 -16.03 8.03 -3.89
N ALA A 25 -15.90 9.24 -3.37
CA ALA A 25 -15.91 9.55 -1.93
C ALA A 25 -14.78 8.87 -1.13
N ALA A 26 -13.82 8.22 -1.77
CA ALA A 26 -12.71 7.60 -1.05
C ALA A 26 -11.78 8.68 -0.50
N VAL A 27 -11.32 8.50 0.73
CA VAL A 27 -10.41 9.44 1.38
C VAL A 27 -9.03 8.83 1.37
N ILE A 28 -8.12 9.43 0.61
CA ILE A 28 -6.74 8.98 0.49
C ILE A 28 -5.85 10.00 1.20
N TYR A 29 -5.08 9.53 2.17
CA TYR A 29 -4.13 10.39 2.88
C TYR A 29 -2.74 10.23 2.29
N LYS A 30 -1.97 11.32 2.25
CA LYS A 30 -0.57 11.24 1.86
C LYS A 30 0.15 10.22 2.75
N GLY A 31 0.93 9.35 2.13
CA GLY A 31 1.63 8.28 2.83
C GLY A 31 0.82 7.01 3.01
N ALA A 32 -0.44 7.00 2.57
CA ALA A 32 -1.28 5.81 2.69
C ALA A 32 -0.86 4.74 1.69
N ILE A 33 -0.98 3.49 2.12
CA ILE A 33 -0.93 2.35 1.20
C ILE A 33 -2.25 2.36 0.44
N VAL A 34 -2.20 2.30 -0.87
CA VAL A 34 -3.41 2.33 -1.69
C VAL A 34 -3.49 1.11 -2.59
N MET A 35 -4.71 0.77 -3.00
CA MET A 35 -4.99 -0.38 -3.84
C MET A 35 -5.82 0.07 -5.04
N TRP A 36 -5.75 -0.71 -6.14
CA TRP A 36 -6.76 -0.66 -7.18
C TRP A 36 -7.94 -1.51 -6.74
N HIS A 37 -9.14 -0.98 -6.88
CA HIS A 37 -10.34 -1.78 -6.66
C HIS A 37 -10.36 -2.92 -7.68
N ALA A 38 -10.58 -4.15 -7.19
CA ALA A 38 -10.44 -5.34 -8.03
C ALA A 38 -11.40 -5.37 -9.21
N THR A 39 -12.55 -4.72 -9.07
CA THR A 39 -13.59 -4.72 -10.11
C THR A 39 -13.54 -3.48 -10.98
N THR A 40 -13.35 -2.31 -10.37
CA THR A 40 -13.49 -1.03 -11.10
C THR A 40 -12.15 -0.40 -11.47
N GLY A 41 -11.06 -0.81 -10.82
CA GLY A 41 -9.72 -0.33 -11.16
C GLY A 41 -9.37 1.05 -10.64
N ASP A 42 -10.23 1.68 -9.87
CA ASP A 42 -9.92 2.98 -9.27
C ASP A 42 -9.20 2.79 -7.93
N ILE A 43 -8.65 3.88 -7.41
CA ILE A 43 -7.85 3.84 -6.19
C ILE A 43 -8.75 3.89 -4.96
N ILE A 44 -8.48 2.96 -4.04
CA ILE A 44 -9.12 2.89 -2.72
C ILE A 44 -8.02 2.79 -1.66
N PRO A 45 -8.31 3.14 -0.39
CA PRO A 45 -7.34 2.94 0.68
C PRO A 45 -7.00 1.47 0.84
N GLY A 46 -5.76 1.17 1.21
CA GLY A 46 -5.32 -0.19 1.44
C GLY A 46 -6.10 -0.85 2.56
N ALA A 47 -6.38 -2.13 2.38
CA ALA A 47 -7.12 -2.93 3.35
C ALA A 47 -6.69 -4.38 3.24
N ASP A 48 -6.91 -5.12 4.32
CA ASP A 48 -6.70 -6.56 4.32
C ASP A 48 -7.90 -7.23 3.65
N SER A 49 -7.88 -7.25 2.34
CA SER A 49 -9.05 -7.62 1.57
C SER A 49 -8.65 -8.15 0.20
N ALA A 50 -9.42 -9.09 -0.30
CA ALA A 50 -9.29 -9.56 -1.67
C ALA A 50 -9.98 -8.61 -2.65
N GLY A 51 -10.58 -7.52 -2.17
CA GLY A 51 -11.30 -6.56 -3.02
C GLY A 51 -10.41 -5.59 -3.76
N GLY A 52 -9.10 -5.73 -3.70
CA GLY A 52 -8.19 -4.84 -4.41
C GLY A 52 -6.81 -5.41 -4.54
N TYR A 53 -5.97 -4.72 -5.29
CA TYR A 53 -4.57 -5.08 -5.50
C TYR A 53 -3.69 -3.90 -5.11
N PHE A 54 -2.54 -4.17 -4.51
CA PHE A 54 -1.62 -3.12 -4.11
C PHE A 54 -1.24 -2.25 -5.30
N ALA A 55 -1.43 -0.94 -5.18
CA ALA A 55 -1.08 0.01 -6.23
C ALA A 55 0.17 0.83 -5.88
N GLY A 56 0.37 1.14 -4.62
CA GLY A 56 1.52 1.92 -4.22
C GLY A 56 1.27 2.72 -2.95
N ILE A 57 2.05 3.79 -2.81
CA ILE A 57 1.96 4.72 -1.67
C ILE A 57 1.51 6.07 -2.19
N ALA A 58 0.48 6.63 -1.61
CA ALA A 58 -0.04 7.93 -2.03
C ALA A 58 0.99 9.03 -1.76
N SER A 59 1.28 9.85 -2.78
CA SER A 59 2.23 10.95 -2.63
C SER A 59 1.53 12.26 -2.23
N GLU A 60 0.22 12.26 -2.18
CA GLU A 60 -0.58 13.43 -1.82
C GLU A 60 -1.91 12.98 -1.23
N SER A 61 -2.59 13.89 -0.54
CA SER A 61 -3.91 13.63 0.02
C SER A 61 -4.97 14.04 -0.98
N VAL A 62 -5.96 13.17 -1.20
CA VAL A 62 -7.06 13.42 -2.13
C VAL A 62 -8.32 12.81 -1.56
N THR A 63 -9.44 13.52 -1.66
CA THR A 63 -10.76 12.95 -1.37
C THR A 63 -11.48 12.80 -2.69
N GLY A 64 -11.97 11.59 -2.97
CA GLY A 64 -12.70 11.31 -4.20
C GLY A 64 -13.92 12.18 -4.36
N GLY A 65 -14.30 12.43 -5.59
CA GLY A 65 -15.49 13.21 -5.89
C GLY A 65 -16.77 12.40 -5.84
N ALA A 66 -17.81 12.92 -6.43
CA ALA A 66 -19.12 12.25 -6.44
C ALA A 66 -19.12 10.99 -7.29
N THR A 67 -18.24 10.92 -8.27
CA THR A 67 -18.14 9.74 -9.15
C THR A 67 -16.69 9.29 -9.22
N SER A 68 -16.50 8.02 -9.57
CA SER A 68 -15.17 7.46 -9.77
C SER A 68 -14.44 8.25 -10.85
N GLY A 69 -13.20 8.61 -10.57
CA GLY A 69 -12.37 9.32 -11.53
C GLY A 69 -12.58 10.83 -11.57
N ALA A 70 -13.54 11.38 -10.80
CA ALA A 70 -13.69 12.82 -10.71
C ALA A 70 -12.46 13.49 -10.12
N LYS A 71 -11.75 12.79 -9.26
CA LYS A 71 -10.47 13.21 -8.71
C LYS A 71 -9.41 12.17 -9.05
N ARG A 72 -8.15 12.59 -9.07
CA ARG A 72 -7.04 11.70 -9.33
C ARG A 72 -5.99 11.88 -8.24
N VAL A 73 -5.15 10.88 -8.06
CA VAL A 73 -4.12 10.90 -7.02
C VAL A 73 -2.80 10.42 -7.63
N LYS A 74 -1.72 11.07 -7.23
CA LYS A 74 -0.37 10.64 -7.61
C LYS A 74 0.14 9.64 -6.60
N VAL A 75 0.64 8.53 -7.10
CA VAL A 75 1.01 7.37 -6.29
C VAL A 75 2.43 6.94 -6.66
N TRP A 76 3.26 6.73 -5.63
CA TRP A 76 4.55 6.07 -5.81
C TRP A 76 4.31 4.61 -6.11
N THR A 77 4.78 4.14 -7.25
CA THR A 77 4.57 2.75 -7.67
C THR A 77 5.76 1.86 -7.39
N THR A 78 6.94 2.46 -7.21
CA THR A 78 8.16 1.75 -6.83
C THR A 78 8.92 2.63 -5.85
N GLY A 79 9.94 2.09 -5.20
CA GLY A 79 10.78 2.84 -4.27
C GLY A 79 10.95 2.09 -2.97
N CYS A 80 11.76 2.64 -2.07
CA CYS A 80 12.02 2.03 -0.78
C CYS A 80 11.54 2.98 0.32
N PHE A 81 10.61 2.51 1.14
CA PHE A 81 9.95 3.32 2.16
C PHE A 81 10.07 2.69 3.53
N LYS A 82 10.15 3.54 4.55
CA LYS A 82 10.06 3.06 5.93
C LYS A 82 8.58 2.95 6.29
N LEU A 83 8.11 1.73 6.45
CA LEU A 83 6.70 1.46 6.70
C LEU A 83 6.49 1.00 8.13
N THR A 84 5.32 1.33 8.67
CA THR A 84 4.87 0.82 9.95
C THR A 84 4.37 -0.60 9.77
N GLY A 85 4.72 -1.47 10.69
CA GLY A 85 4.33 -2.85 10.60
C GLY A 85 3.74 -3.40 11.86
N SER A 86 3.33 -4.66 11.79
CA SER A 86 2.80 -5.41 12.91
C SER A 86 3.51 -6.75 12.96
N SER A 87 4.08 -7.06 14.11
CA SER A 87 4.77 -8.35 14.36
C SER A 87 5.91 -8.63 13.40
N LEU A 88 6.63 -7.59 12.99
CA LEU A 88 7.77 -7.76 12.09
C LEU A 88 8.96 -8.35 12.85
N ALA A 89 9.77 -9.14 12.17
CA ALA A 89 10.94 -9.78 12.77
C ALA A 89 12.13 -9.69 11.83
N LEU A 90 13.33 -9.78 12.39
CA LEU A 90 14.54 -9.75 11.58
C LEU A 90 14.55 -10.89 10.55
N ALA A 91 13.97 -12.03 10.89
CA ALA A 91 13.91 -13.16 9.98
C ALA A 91 13.04 -12.90 8.75
N ASP A 92 12.24 -11.82 8.77
CA ASP A 92 11.37 -11.47 7.64
C ASP A 92 12.13 -10.72 6.53
N VAL A 93 13.37 -10.32 6.77
CA VAL A 93 14.18 -9.65 5.74
C VAL A 93 14.30 -10.56 4.52
N GLY A 94 14.02 -10.01 3.36
CA GLY A 94 14.02 -10.78 2.11
C GLY A 94 12.68 -11.40 1.78
N HIS A 95 11.70 -11.27 2.68
CA HIS A 95 10.37 -11.84 2.47
C HIS A 95 9.34 -10.77 2.16
N MET A 96 8.27 -11.19 1.53
CA MET A 96 7.13 -10.31 1.21
C MET A 96 6.44 -9.87 2.49
N VAL A 97 6.03 -8.60 2.54
CA VAL A 97 5.11 -8.11 3.56
C VAL A 97 3.78 -7.76 2.90
N TYR A 98 2.72 -7.78 3.68
CA TYR A 98 1.35 -7.73 3.17
C TYR A 98 0.59 -6.57 3.80
N ILE A 99 -0.48 -6.12 3.14
CA ILE A 99 -1.31 -5.03 3.64
C ILE A 99 -2.12 -5.50 4.84
N ALA A 100 -2.00 -4.79 5.96
CA ALA A 100 -2.91 -4.96 7.10
C ALA A 100 -4.01 -3.89 7.05
N ASP A 101 -3.61 -2.64 6.77
CA ASP A 101 -4.56 -1.55 6.49
C ASP A 101 -3.79 -0.47 5.70
N ASP A 102 -4.36 0.72 5.55
CA ASP A 102 -3.71 1.75 4.73
C ASP A 102 -2.50 2.41 5.41
N ALA A 103 -2.17 2.01 6.62
CA ALA A 103 -1.02 2.55 7.34
C ALA A 103 -0.03 1.46 7.77
N THR A 104 -0.39 0.19 7.69
CA THR A 104 0.33 -0.89 8.35
C THR A 104 0.52 -2.09 7.44
N VAL A 105 1.71 -2.69 7.51
CA VAL A 105 2.01 -3.95 6.83
C VAL A 105 2.24 -5.04 7.86
N THR A 106 2.14 -6.29 7.44
CA THR A 106 2.38 -7.44 8.30
C THR A 106 3.21 -8.48 7.55
N ASP A 107 3.92 -9.31 8.30
CA ASP A 107 4.70 -10.41 7.73
C ASP A 107 3.87 -11.67 7.50
N ASP A 108 2.63 -11.67 7.93
CA ASP A 108 1.80 -12.87 7.97
C ASP A 108 0.67 -12.78 6.94
N THR A 109 0.62 -13.77 6.05
CA THR A 109 -0.50 -13.88 5.12
C THR A 109 -1.76 -14.32 5.84
N GLY A 110 -1.63 -15.20 6.84
CA GLY A 110 -2.78 -15.75 7.54
C GLY A 110 -3.81 -16.25 6.55
N SER A 111 -5.07 -16.19 6.94
CA SER A 111 -6.17 -16.52 6.06
C SER A 111 -6.72 -15.30 5.32
N THR A 112 -6.27 -14.10 5.65
CA THR A 112 -6.84 -12.87 5.14
C THR A 112 -5.83 -11.99 4.40
N ASN A 113 -4.63 -11.80 4.96
CA ASN A 113 -3.65 -10.88 4.37
C ASN A 113 -3.08 -11.48 3.09
N VAL A 114 -3.59 -11.03 1.95
CA VAL A 114 -3.23 -11.61 0.67
C VAL A 114 -2.62 -10.61 -0.32
N GLN A 115 -2.61 -9.31 0.02
CA GLN A 115 -2.10 -8.29 -0.88
C GLN A 115 -0.68 -7.93 -0.51
N GLY A 116 0.28 -8.35 -1.34
CA GLY A 116 1.70 -8.08 -1.12
C GLY A 116 2.05 -6.64 -1.43
N VAL A 117 2.85 -6.03 -0.56
CA VAL A 117 3.31 -4.65 -0.72
C VAL A 117 4.70 -4.63 -1.34
N GLY A 118 5.58 -5.46 -0.86
CA GLY A 118 6.95 -5.50 -1.32
C GLY A 118 7.80 -6.37 -0.42
N ILE A 119 9.11 -6.25 -0.57
CA ILE A 119 10.07 -7.07 0.15
C ILE A 119 10.68 -6.24 1.27
N MET A 120 10.72 -6.78 2.48
CA MET A 120 11.45 -6.14 3.56
C MET A 120 12.93 -6.21 3.28
N VAL A 121 13.59 -5.06 3.20
CA VAL A 121 15.02 -5.00 2.91
C VAL A 121 15.84 -4.67 4.14
N GLU A 122 15.23 -4.13 5.18
CA GLU A 122 15.92 -3.85 6.43
C GLU A 122 14.92 -3.82 7.57
N TRP A 123 15.17 -4.62 8.60
CA TRP A 123 14.34 -4.64 9.80
C TRP A 123 14.85 -3.63 10.81
N LEU A 124 13.94 -2.83 11.38
CA LEU A 124 14.27 -1.85 12.42
C LEU A 124 13.71 -2.26 13.78
N SER A 125 12.45 -2.68 13.80
CA SER A 125 11.78 -3.11 15.03
C SER A 125 10.56 -3.92 14.65
N ALA A 126 9.82 -4.41 15.66
CA ALA A 126 8.59 -5.16 15.40
C ALA A 126 7.54 -4.31 14.68
N THR A 127 7.67 -2.98 14.72
CA THR A 127 6.68 -2.08 14.14
C THR A 127 7.24 -1.20 13.03
N SER A 128 8.48 -1.41 12.60
CA SER A 128 9.08 -0.53 11.59
C SER A 128 10.11 -1.29 10.77
N ALA A 129 10.07 -1.09 9.46
CA ALA A 129 11.03 -1.71 8.55
C ALA A 129 11.10 -0.92 7.25
N TRP A 130 12.23 -1.05 6.56
CA TRP A 130 12.36 -0.55 5.20
C TRP A 130 11.85 -1.61 4.24
N VAL A 131 10.94 -1.21 3.37
CA VAL A 131 10.29 -2.11 2.41
C VAL A 131 10.46 -1.52 1.02
N GLU A 132 10.98 -2.33 0.12
CA GLU A 132 11.06 -1.95 -1.28
C GLU A 132 9.73 -2.35 -1.92
N ILE A 133 8.93 -1.35 -2.26
CA ILE A 133 7.64 -1.60 -2.87
C ILE A 133 7.84 -1.83 -4.36
N ASN A 134 6.92 -2.59 -4.92
CA ASN A 134 6.93 -2.84 -6.35
C ASN A 134 5.47 -2.98 -6.74
N GLN A 135 5.03 -2.10 -7.64
CA GLN A 135 3.66 -2.16 -8.12
C GLN A 135 3.40 -3.56 -8.67
N PRO A 136 2.46 -4.27 -8.10
CA PRO A 136 2.35 -5.68 -8.39
C PRO A 136 1.56 -5.94 -9.65
N LYS A 137 1.71 -7.13 -10.08
CA LYS A 137 0.75 -7.82 -10.87
C LYS A 137 -0.37 -8.25 -9.94
N ALA A 138 -1.34 -8.95 -10.48
CA ALA A 138 -2.37 -9.58 -9.68
C ALA A 138 -1.72 -10.45 -8.59
N PRO A 139 -2.38 -10.64 -7.44
CA PRO A 139 -1.86 -11.51 -6.40
C PRO A 139 -1.59 -12.90 -6.93
N ALA A 140 -0.63 -13.58 -6.33
CA ALA A 140 -0.26 -14.92 -6.78
C ALA A 140 -1.45 -15.86 -6.84
N THR A 141 -2.36 -15.74 -5.89
CA THR A 141 -3.54 -16.60 -5.85
C THR A 141 -4.52 -16.30 -6.97
N ALA A 142 -4.52 -15.09 -7.51
CA ALA A 142 -5.44 -14.69 -8.57
C ALA A 142 -4.84 -14.88 -9.94
N SER A 143 -3.55 -15.03 -10.03
CA SER A 143 -2.86 -15.09 -11.30
C SER A 143 -2.93 -16.44 -11.98
N SER A 144 -3.43 -17.39 -11.26
CA SER A 144 -3.51 -18.75 -11.79
C SER A 144 -4.39 -18.86 -13.02
#